data_9bd56f42fd9b249d597ddb32506f1013
#
_entry.id   9bd56f42fd9b249d597ddb32506f1013
#
_cell.length_a   1.000
_cell.length_b   1.000
_cell.length_c   1.000
_cell.angle_alpha   90.00
_cell.angle_beta   90.00
_cell.angle_gamma   90.00
#
_symmetry.space_group_name_H-M   'P 1'
#
loop_
_entity.id
_entity.type
_entity.pdbx_description
1 polymer ?
#
loop_
_entity_poly.entity_id
_entity_poly.type
_entity_poly.pdbx_seq_one_letter_code
_entity_poly.pdbx_strand_id
1 'polypeptide(L)'
;MKIPNWLLEKLPYNHSWIDVGKKMHVMEKGQGKPIVMVHGNPMWGYLYKKVLDGLDDNHRYIIPDLIGFGFSEKVKIHEHSLEAHSKWMAEFFSTIKEEKIGLVVHDWGGMIGIAGAMKAGKK
;
A
#
# COMPACT_ATOMS: atom_id res chain seq x y z
N MET A 1 8.35 -13.65 0.65
CA MET A 1 9.29 -13.06 -0.35
C MET A 1 10.37 -12.29 0.39
N LYS A 2 11.59 -12.33 -0.12
CA LYS A 2 12.72 -11.71 0.57
C LYS A 2 13.22 -10.50 -0.22
N ILE A 3 13.41 -9.38 0.46
CA ILE A 3 13.91 -8.16 -0.18
C ILE A 3 15.45 -8.20 -0.21
N PRO A 4 16.09 -8.00 -1.38
CA PRO A 4 17.55 -7.96 -1.46
C PRO A 4 18.14 -6.86 -0.57
N ASN A 5 19.31 -7.12 0.03
CA ASN A 5 19.94 -6.17 0.95
C ASN A 5 20.21 -4.80 0.31
N TRP A 6 20.64 -4.77 -0.95
CA TRP A 6 20.92 -3.51 -1.63
C TRP A 6 19.67 -2.63 -1.75
N LEU A 7 18.50 -3.25 -1.86
CA LEU A 7 17.24 -2.55 -1.97
C LEU A 7 16.74 -2.10 -0.60
N LEU A 8 16.99 -2.92 0.44
CA LEU A 8 16.66 -2.53 1.82
C LEU A 8 17.38 -1.27 2.24
N GLU A 9 18.63 -1.07 1.78
CA GLU A 9 19.38 0.16 2.06
C GLU A 9 18.72 1.39 1.44
N LYS A 10 18.06 1.23 0.28
CA LYS A 10 17.34 2.30 -0.40
C LYS A 10 15.92 2.50 0.15
N LEU A 11 15.40 1.51 0.83
CA LEU A 11 14.06 1.53 1.42
C LEU A 11 14.16 1.28 2.94
N PRO A 12 14.76 2.23 3.70
CA PRO A 12 15.00 2.03 5.14
C PRO A 12 13.74 2.28 5.97
N TYR A 13 12.67 1.58 5.63
CA TYR A 13 11.37 1.68 6.29
C TYR A 13 11.03 0.35 6.94
N ASN A 14 9.96 0.32 7.73
CA ASN A 14 9.44 -0.93 8.27
C ASN A 14 8.71 -1.68 7.16
N HIS A 15 9.08 -2.94 6.96
CA HIS A 15 8.48 -3.80 5.95
C HIS A 15 7.67 -4.90 6.64
N SER A 16 6.48 -5.15 6.12
CA SER A 16 5.63 -6.24 6.62
C SER A 16 4.82 -6.82 5.46
N TRP A 17 4.28 -8.01 5.68
CA TRP A 17 3.36 -8.66 4.74
C TRP A 17 2.07 -8.95 5.48
N ILE A 18 0.97 -8.45 4.92
CA ILE A 18 -0.37 -8.59 5.49
C ILE A 18 -1.16 -9.56 4.62
N ASP A 19 -1.87 -10.48 5.25
CA ASP A 19 -2.72 -11.42 4.53
C ASP A 19 -4.08 -10.77 4.26
N VAL A 20 -4.34 -10.49 2.99
CA VAL A 20 -5.61 -9.91 2.53
C VAL A 20 -6.36 -10.90 1.63
N GLY A 21 -6.04 -12.20 1.75
CA GLY A 21 -6.39 -13.25 0.81
C GLY A 21 -5.17 -13.64 -0.03
N LYS A 22 -4.28 -12.72 -0.21
CA LYS A 22 -2.94 -12.86 -0.79
C LYS A 22 -1.97 -12.07 0.10
N LYS A 23 -0.69 -12.35 0.03
CA LYS A 23 0.31 -11.64 0.84
C LYS A 23 0.60 -10.27 0.23
N MET A 24 0.24 -9.21 0.93
CA MET A 24 0.47 -7.84 0.51
C MET A 24 1.66 -7.24 1.25
N HIS A 25 2.67 -6.79 0.52
CA HIS A 25 3.82 -6.10 1.10
C HIS A 25 3.45 -4.66 1.45
N VAL A 26 3.84 -4.22 2.63
CA VAL A 26 3.54 -2.87 3.14
C VAL A 26 4.81 -2.27 3.72
N MET A 27 5.10 -1.03 3.32
CA MET A 27 6.15 -0.22 3.95
C MET A 27 5.51 0.81 4.86
N GLU A 28 6.16 1.11 5.99
CA GLU A 28 5.66 2.14 6.91
C GLU A 28 6.80 3.03 7.38
N LYS A 29 6.49 4.31 7.58
CA LYS A 29 7.40 5.31 8.13
C LYS A 29 6.61 6.24 9.04
N GLY A 30 7.21 6.59 10.20
CA GLY A 30 6.65 7.60 11.10
C GLY A 30 5.57 7.07 12.02
N GLN A 31 5.01 7.99 12.81
CA GLN A 31 3.97 7.70 13.79
C GLN A 31 2.95 8.83 13.77
N GLY A 32 1.71 8.54 14.13
CA GLY A 32 0.63 9.53 14.19
C GLY A 32 -0.54 9.13 13.33
N LYS A 33 -1.22 10.13 12.78
CA LYS A 33 -2.40 9.88 11.93
C LYS A 33 -1.98 9.14 10.66
N PRO A 34 -2.74 8.11 10.24
CA PRO A 34 -2.36 7.31 9.07
C PRO A 34 -2.62 8.05 7.77
N ILE A 35 -1.64 7.99 6.88
CA ILE A 35 -1.75 8.44 5.50
C ILE A 35 -1.35 7.26 4.63
N VAL A 36 -2.28 6.77 3.82
CA VAL A 36 -2.03 5.64 2.91
C VAL A 36 -1.72 6.17 1.53
N MET A 37 -0.63 5.69 0.94
CA MET A 37 -0.19 6.08 -0.41
C MET A 37 -0.30 4.88 -1.33
N VAL A 38 -1.18 4.95 -2.33
CA VAL A 38 -1.46 3.84 -3.24
C VAL A 38 -0.94 4.16 -4.64
N HIS A 39 -0.06 3.29 -5.15
CA HIS A 39 0.56 3.45 -6.46
C HIS A 39 -0.37 3.02 -7.59
N GLY A 40 0.02 3.37 -8.83
CA GLY A 40 -0.70 2.95 -10.03
C GLY A 40 -0.08 1.72 -10.69
N ASN A 41 -0.64 1.33 -11.83
CA ASN A 41 -0.15 0.25 -12.67
C ASN A 41 0.71 0.84 -13.79
N PRO A 42 1.94 0.36 -14.05
CA PRO A 42 2.61 -0.83 -13.50
C PRO A 42 3.59 -0.53 -12.36
N MET A 43 3.30 0.44 -11.53
CA MET A 43 4.21 0.93 -10.49
C MET A 43 4.15 0.06 -9.23
N TRP A 44 4.88 0.48 -8.19
CA TRP A 44 4.85 -0.12 -6.85
C TRP A 44 5.29 0.93 -5.82
N GLY A 45 5.33 0.56 -4.54
CA GLY A 45 5.56 1.52 -3.46
C GLY A 45 6.83 2.34 -3.57
N TYR A 46 7.84 1.85 -4.30
CA TYR A 46 9.09 2.57 -4.52
C TYR A 46 8.85 3.96 -5.14
N LEU A 47 7.75 4.12 -5.89
CA LEU A 47 7.36 5.41 -6.47
C LEU A 47 7.35 6.53 -5.42
N TYR A 48 6.95 6.20 -4.19
CA TYR A 48 6.81 7.19 -3.14
C TYR A 48 8.08 7.44 -2.32
N LYS A 49 9.19 6.76 -2.65
CA LYS A 49 10.43 6.88 -1.88
C LYS A 49 10.91 8.33 -1.73
N LYS A 50 10.95 9.06 -2.83
CA LYS A 50 11.42 10.45 -2.80
C LYS A 50 10.46 11.35 -2.02
N VAL A 51 9.18 11.06 -2.10
CA VAL A 51 8.17 11.78 -1.32
C VAL A 51 8.40 11.53 0.16
N LEU A 52 8.55 10.26 0.55
CA LEU A 52 8.78 9.88 1.94
C LEU A 52 10.06 10.50 2.51
N ASP A 53 11.13 10.52 1.72
CA ASP A 53 12.41 11.05 2.18
C ASP A 53 12.34 12.56 2.49
N GLY A 54 11.38 13.27 1.90
CA GLY A 54 11.16 14.69 2.15
C GLY A 54 10.11 15.00 3.20
N LEU A 55 9.46 14.00 3.76
CA LEU A 55 8.40 14.19 4.75
C LEU A 55 8.93 13.99 6.17
N ASP A 56 8.23 14.63 7.13
CA ASP A 56 8.56 14.47 8.55
C ASP A 56 8.03 13.12 9.07
N ASP A 57 8.21 12.87 10.38
CA ASP A 57 7.74 11.66 11.04
C ASP A 57 6.51 11.90 11.91
N ASN A 58 5.79 13.00 11.69
CA ASN A 58 4.61 13.37 12.48
C ASN A 58 3.34 12.65 12.04
N HIS A 59 3.41 11.91 10.94
CA HIS A 59 2.31 11.08 10.46
C HIS A 59 2.82 9.66 10.26
N ARG A 60 1.89 8.72 10.25
CA ARG A 60 2.19 7.33 9.93
C ARG A 60 1.90 7.11 8.45
N TYR A 61 2.97 7.06 7.66
CA TYR A 61 2.87 6.83 6.22
C TYR A 61 2.87 5.34 5.94
N ILE A 62 1.83 4.86 5.27
CA ILE A 62 1.61 3.44 4.99
C ILE A 62 1.54 3.26 3.48
N ILE A 63 2.48 2.49 2.92
CA ILE A 63 2.61 2.33 1.48
C ILE A 63 2.49 0.85 1.13
N PRO A 64 1.29 0.39 0.74
CA PRO A 64 1.13 -0.99 0.27
C PRO A 64 1.59 -1.12 -1.18
N ASP A 65 2.15 -2.27 -1.51
CA ASP A 65 2.29 -2.69 -2.89
C ASP A 65 1.01 -3.44 -3.28
N LEU A 66 0.36 -3.01 -4.36
CA LEU A 66 -0.83 -3.70 -4.84
C LEU A 66 -0.49 -5.17 -5.15
N ILE A 67 -1.46 -6.05 -4.95
CA ILE A 67 -1.26 -7.48 -5.23
C ILE A 67 -0.82 -7.64 -6.69
N GLY A 68 0.23 -8.42 -6.90
CA GLY A 68 0.85 -8.63 -8.21
C GLY A 68 1.98 -7.68 -8.52
N PHE A 69 2.22 -6.66 -7.70
CA PHE A 69 3.23 -5.62 -7.92
C PHE A 69 4.23 -5.59 -6.77
N GLY A 70 5.43 -5.05 -7.06
CA GLY A 70 6.47 -4.89 -6.06
C GLY A 70 6.80 -6.20 -5.36
N PHE A 71 6.78 -6.18 -4.04
CA PHE A 71 7.07 -7.35 -3.21
C PHE A 71 5.81 -8.05 -2.70
N SER A 72 4.63 -7.63 -3.16
CA SER A 72 3.39 -8.35 -2.88
C SER A 72 3.34 -9.66 -3.67
N GLU A 73 2.51 -10.59 -3.21
CA GLU A 73 2.34 -11.87 -3.87
C GLU A 73 1.90 -11.69 -5.32
N LYS A 74 2.49 -12.48 -6.22
CA LYS A 74 2.16 -12.42 -7.64
C LYS A 74 0.93 -13.27 -7.93
N VAL A 75 0.13 -12.81 -8.88
CA VAL A 75 -1.06 -13.52 -9.35
C VAL A 75 -1.04 -13.58 -10.87
N LYS A 76 -1.86 -14.46 -11.43
CA LYS A 76 -1.98 -14.60 -12.87
C LYS A 76 -2.68 -13.38 -13.45
N ILE A 77 -2.39 -13.08 -14.71
CA ILE A 77 -2.92 -11.88 -15.36
C ILE A 77 -4.44 -11.80 -15.32
N HIS A 78 -5.12 -12.94 -15.47
CA HIS A 78 -6.59 -12.97 -15.45
C HIS A 78 -7.20 -12.76 -14.05
N GLU A 79 -6.38 -12.81 -13.00
CA GLU A 79 -6.84 -12.54 -11.63
C GLU A 79 -6.89 -11.05 -11.33
N HIS A 80 -6.28 -10.21 -12.17
CA HIS A 80 -6.33 -8.76 -11.99
C HIS A 80 -7.67 -8.22 -12.47
N SER A 81 -8.37 -7.52 -11.60
CA SER A 81 -9.58 -6.77 -11.94
C SER A 81 -9.76 -5.68 -10.91
N LEU A 82 -10.54 -4.66 -11.25
CA LEU A 82 -10.86 -3.60 -10.30
C LEU A 82 -11.55 -4.19 -9.07
N GLU A 83 -12.46 -5.14 -9.28
CA GLU A 83 -13.18 -5.80 -8.18
C GLU A 83 -12.24 -6.56 -7.26
N ALA A 84 -11.33 -7.38 -7.81
CA ALA A 84 -10.37 -8.15 -7.01
C ALA A 84 -9.46 -7.22 -6.21
N HIS A 85 -8.88 -6.21 -6.86
CA HIS A 85 -8.00 -5.24 -6.17
C HIS A 85 -8.75 -4.44 -5.11
N SER A 86 -10.00 -4.09 -5.37
CA SER A 86 -10.82 -3.39 -4.37
C SER A 86 -11.05 -4.23 -3.13
N LYS A 87 -11.29 -5.53 -3.31
CA LYS A 87 -11.46 -6.46 -2.17
C LYS A 87 -10.17 -6.61 -1.38
N TRP A 88 -9.04 -6.81 -2.06
CA TRP A 88 -7.75 -6.92 -1.39
C TRP A 88 -7.41 -5.64 -0.61
N MET A 89 -7.66 -4.48 -1.20
CA MET A 89 -7.43 -3.21 -0.54
C MET A 89 -8.39 -2.97 0.63
N ALA A 90 -9.65 -3.40 0.51
CA ALA A 90 -10.60 -3.30 1.62
C ALA A 90 -10.12 -4.11 2.83
N GLU A 91 -9.62 -5.33 2.60
CA GLU A 91 -9.02 -6.14 3.66
C GLU A 91 -7.80 -5.45 4.29
N PHE A 92 -6.96 -4.83 3.45
CA PHE A 92 -5.82 -4.05 3.93
C PHE A 92 -6.29 -2.88 4.81
N PHE A 93 -7.23 -2.06 4.33
CA PHE A 93 -7.73 -0.92 5.10
C PHE A 93 -8.38 -1.35 6.42
N SER A 94 -8.97 -2.54 6.45
CA SER A 94 -9.60 -3.08 7.67
C SER A 94 -8.58 -3.38 8.77
N THR A 95 -7.29 -3.51 8.42
CA THR A 95 -6.23 -3.70 9.42
C THR A 95 -5.82 -2.40 10.10
N ILE A 96 -6.23 -1.26 9.56
CA ILE A 96 -5.93 0.06 10.12
C ILE A 96 -7.07 0.41 11.08
N LYS A 97 -6.74 0.66 12.35
CA LYS A 97 -7.74 0.91 13.39
C LYS A 97 -8.49 2.21 13.18
N GLU A 98 -7.80 3.24 12.74
CA GLU A 98 -8.39 4.56 12.59
C GLU A 98 -9.42 4.58 11.47
N GLU A 99 -10.57 5.18 11.74
CA GLU A 99 -11.64 5.31 10.76
C GLU A 99 -11.32 6.40 9.73
N LYS A 100 -10.73 7.51 10.19
CA LYS A 100 -10.31 8.60 9.33
C LYS A 100 -8.86 8.42 8.92
N ILE A 101 -8.61 8.41 7.62
CA ILE A 101 -7.27 8.27 7.06
C ILE A 101 -7.04 9.31 5.97
N GLY A 102 -5.78 9.71 5.79
CA GLY A 102 -5.38 10.45 4.60
C GLY A 102 -5.11 9.45 3.47
N LEU A 103 -5.38 9.84 2.25
CA LEU A 103 -5.20 8.96 1.11
C LEU A 103 -4.52 9.72 -0.02
N VAL A 104 -3.35 9.23 -0.44
CA VAL A 104 -2.63 9.74 -1.61
C VAL A 104 -2.67 8.64 -2.67
N VAL A 105 -3.15 8.99 -3.85
CA VAL A 105 -3.37 8.00 -4.91
C VAL A 105 -2.76 8.48 -6.22
N HIS A 106 -2.45 7.52 -7.09
CA HIS A 106 -1.87 7.80 -8.40
C HIS A 106 -2.43 6.80 -9.40
N ASP A 107 -2.97 7.28 -10.52
CA ASP A 107 -3.45 6.49 -11.62
C ASP A 107 -4.49 5.43 -11.16
N TRP A 108 -4.30 4.16 -11.50
CA TRP A 108 -5.18 3.05 -11.06
C TRP A 108 -5.31 2.97 -9.55
N GLY A 109 -4.27 3.40 -8.82
CA GLY A 109 -4.30 3.48 -7.37
C GLY A 109 -5.43 4.36 -6.85
N GLY A 110 -5.83 5.37 -7.63
CA GLY A 110 -6.96 6.23 -7.28
C GLY A 110 -8.26 5.45 -7.22
N MET A 111 -8.58 4.70 -8.26
CA MET A 111 -9.80 3.90 -8.30
C MET A 111 -9.79 2.78 -7.27
N ILE A 112 -8.69 2.04 -7.19
CA ILE A 112 -8.55 0.91 -6.27
C ILE A 112 -8.53 1.38 -4.82
N GLY A 113 -7.74 2.42 -4.53
CA GLY A 113 -7.59 2.94 -3.17
C GLY A 113 -8.90 3.50 -2.63
N ILE A 114 -9.58 4.33 -3.42
CA ILE A 114 -10.85 4.92 -2.99
C ILE A 114 -11.92 3.83 -2.82
N ALA A 115 -12.04 2.92 -3.79
CA ALA A 115 -13.03 1.84 -3.70
C ALA A 115 -12.76 0.94 -2.49
N GLY A 116 -11.49 0.59 -2.23
CA GLY A 116 -11.12 -0.22 -1.09
C GLY A 116 -11.41 0.46 0.23
N ALA A 117 -11.07 1.74 0.35
CA ALA A 117 -11.31 2.51 1.56
C ALA A 117 -12.80 2.63 1.86
N MET A 118 -13.62 2.87 0.83
CA MET A 118 -15.08 2.95 1.00
C MET A 118 -15.67 1.61 1.43
N LYS A 119 -15.24 0.50 0.85
CA LYS A 119 -15.69 -0.84 1.24
C LYS A 119 -15.33 -1.15 2.70
N ALA A 120 -14.21 -0.64 3.18
CA ALA A 120 -13.77 -0.82 4.56
C ALA A 120 -14.40 0.17 5.55
N GLY A 121 -15.24 1.09 5.06
CA GLY A 121 -15.89 2.09 5.90
C GLY A 121 -14.98 3.23 6.35
N LYS A 122 -13.90 3.50 5.64
CA LYS A 122 -12.97 4.60 5.97
C LYS A 122 -13.55 5.95 5.52
N LYS A 123 -13.11 6.97 6.19
CA LYS A 123 -13.55 8.35 5.95
C LYS A 123 -12.39 9.26 5.62
#